data_d6c54ec038d16e6c8579787a817b54f8
#
_entry.id   d6c54ec038d16e6c8579787a817b54f8
#
_cell.length_a   1.000
_cell.length_b   1.000
_cell.length_c   1.000
_cell.angle_alpha   90.00
_cell.angle_beta   90.00
_cell.angle_gamma   90.00
#
_symmetry.space_group_name_H-M   'P 1'
#
loop_
_entity.id
_entity.type
_entity.pdbx_description
1 polymer ?
#
loop_
_entity_poly.entity_id
_entity_poly.type
_entity_poly.pdbx_seq_one_letter_code
_entity_poly.pdbx_strand_id
1 'polypeptide(L)'
;MTHPTIGILHPGAMGISVAASAQSSGCVVYWVSDGRSSDSHQRAQEHNLQDAGTLDNLCATCDIILSVCPPHAAEQVAGQVIGQGFSGLFVDANAIAPQRAQQIGRMITEAGAAFVDGGIIGGPAWKPGETWLYLSGERAREVAACFEGGMLETAVIGPDVGKASALKMCYAAYTKGTTALLSAILGTAERFNVRSELENEWSRGGSDFAGQTQMRVRRVTAKAWRFAGEMEEIAATFEAAGLPGGFHLAAHDIYQRMAQFKDAPNLPELAKILTALSNDGS
;
A
#
# COMPACT_ATOMS: atom_id res chain seq x y z
N MET A 1 15.37 27.47 7.79
CA MET A 1 16.00 26.25 7.27
C MET A 1 15.38 26.00 5.93
N THR A 2 16.14 25.68 4.91
CA THR A 2 15.61 25.29 3.59
C THR A 2 15.00 23.88 3.74
N HIS A 3 13.74 23.71 3.32
CA HIS A 3 13.12 22.37 3.27
C HIS A 3 13.79 21.55 2.17
N PRO A 4 13.93 20.21 2.36
CA PRO A 4 14.51 19.35 1.33
C PRO A 4 13.61 19.26 0.10
N THR A 5 14.22 18.99 -1.05
CA THR A 5 13.50 18.66 -2.28
C THR A 5 13.12 17.17 -2.28
N ILE A 6 11.87 16.87 -2.63
CA ILE A 6 11.33 15.50 -2.60
C ILE A 6 10.98 15.05 -4.01
N GLY A 7 11.47 13.88 -4.41
CA GLY A 7 11.07 13.18 -5.61
C GLY A 7 10.00 12.12 -5.35
N ILE A 8 8.84 12.22 -5.99
CA ILE A 8 7.81 11.17 -5.99
C ILE A 8 7.88 10.41 -7.31
N LEU A 9 8.26 9.14 -7.25
CA LEU A 9 8.43 8.33 -8.46
C LEU A 9 7.11 8.04 -9.19
N HIS A 10 6.02 7.83 -8.43
CA HIS A 10 4.72 7.44 -8.97
C HIS A 10 3.59 8.24 -8.30
N PRO A 11 3.08 9.32 -8.94
CA PRO A 11 1.92 10.09 -8.43
C PRO A 11 0.60 9.36 -8.71
N GLY A 12 0.48 8.10 -8.23
CA GLY A 12 -0.77 7.37 -8.16
C GLY A 12 -1.69 7.95 -7.08
N ALA A 13 -2.86 7.36 -6.83
CA ALA A 13 -3.82 7.87 -5.83
C ALA A 13 -3.20 8.06 -4.44
N MET A 14 -2.30 7.17 -3.99
CA MET A 14 -1.58 7.30 -2.73
C MET A 14 -0.41 8.28 -2.86
N GLY A 15 0.44 8.12 -3.87
CA GLY A 15 1.63 8.94 -4.05
C GLY A 15 1.33 10.43 -4.18
N ILE A 16 0.23 10.80 -4.88
CA ILE A 16 -0.17 12.21 -5.01
C ILE A 16 -0.60 12.82 -3.67
N SER A 17 -1.28 12.08 -2.81
CA SER A 17 -1.69 12.58 -1.48
C SER A 17 -0.49 12.73 -0.53
N VAL A 18 0.52 11.86 -0.66
CA VAL A 18 1.80 11.99 0.04
C VAL A 18 2.55 13.23 -0.44
N ALA A 19 2.63 13.44 -1.77
CA ALA A 19 3.22 14.63 -2.38
C ALA A 19 2.58 15.93 -1.86
N ALA A 20 1.23 16.00 -1.89
CA ALA A 20 0.47 17.15 -1.41
C ALA A 20 0.73 17.42 0.09
N SER A 21 0.87 16.38 0.92
CA SER A 21 1.21 16.53 2.33
C SER A 21 2.63 17.12 2.52
N ALA A 22 3.61 16.69 1.74
CA ALA A 22 4.95 17.25 1.78
C ALA A 22 4.98 18.71 1.32
N GLN A 23 4.23 19.07 0.28
CA GLN A 23 4.09 20.46 -0.17
C GLN A 23 3.45 21.35 0.91
N SER A 24 2.44 20.87 1.63
CA SER A 24 1.82 21.59 2.75
C SER A 24 2.79 21.86 3.90
N SER A 25 3.87 21.07 4.00
CA SER A 25 4.97 21.26 4.94
C SER A 25 6.10 22.15 4.38
N GLY A 26 5.93 22.75 3.20
CA GLY A 26 6.89 23.66 2.57
C GLY A 26 7.96 22.98 1.71
N CYS A 27 7.88 21.66 1.47
CA CYS A 27 8.80 20.98 0.58
C CYS A 27 8.47 21.26 -0.90
N VAL A 28 9.49 21.39 -1.74
CA VAL A 28 9.32 21.36 -3.20
C VAL A 28 9.27 19.91 -3.65
N VAL A 29 8.21 19.54 -4.39
CA VAL A 29 8.00 18.15 -4.80
C VAL A 29 8.11 18.02 -6.32
N TYR A 30 9.03 17.16 -6.74
CA TYR A 30 9.26 16.78 -8.14
C TYR A 30 8.67 15.40 -8.44
N TRP A 31 8.39 15.16 -9.72
CA TRP A 31 7.95 13.84 -10.19
C TRP A 31 8.55 13.52 -11.58
N VAL A 32 8.53 12.25 -11.97
CA VAL A 32 8.97 11.78 -13.28
C VAL A 32 7.76 11.67 -14.20
N SER A 33 7.73 12.44 -15.30
CA SER A 33 6.64 12.41 -16.28
C SER A 33 6.85 11.39 -17.38
N ASP A 34 8.10 11.05 -17.68
CA ASP A 34 8.44 10.12 -18.76
C ASP A 34 7.81 8.74 -18.54
N GLY A 35 7.13 8.22 -19.57
CA GLY A 35 6.46 6.92 -19.54
C GLY A 35 5.24 6.81 -18.63
N ARG A 36 4.66 7.93 -18.12
CA ARG A 36 3.50 7.92 -17.24
C ARG A 36 2.17 8.05 -17.99
N SER A 37 1.11 7.52 -17.38
CA SER A 37 -0.25 7.62 -17.92
C SER A 37 -0.79 9.05 -17.88
N SER A 38 -1.79 9.35 -18.74
CA SER A 38 -2.53 10.61 -18.71
C SER A 38 -3.08 10.95 -17.32
N ASP A 39 -3.60 9.97 -16.61
CA ASP A 39 -4.11 10.15 -15.24
C ASP A 39 -3.03 10.58 -14.24
N SER A 40 -1.78 10.12 -14.41
CA SER A 40 -0.66 10.54 -13.58
C SER A 40 -0.27 11.97 -13.88
N HIS A 41 -0.24 12.36 -15.15
CA HIS A 41 -0.01 13.73 -15.58
C HIS A 41 -1.08 14.68 -15.04
N GLN A 42 -2.36 14.31 -15.16
CA GLN A 42 -3.46 15.11 -14.65
C GLN A 42 -3.32 15.33 -13.13
N ARG A 43 -3.11 14.27 -12.35
CA ARG A 43 -2.92 14.37 -10.88
C ARG A 43 -1.73 15.27 -10.52
N ALA A 44 -0.60 15.11 -11.19
CA ALA A 44 0.59 15.92 -10.92
C ALA A 44 0.34 17.41 -11.23
N GLN A 45 -0.37 17.69 -12.31
CA GLN A 45 -0.77 19.06 -12.70
C GLN A 45 -1.75 19.67 -11.70
N GLU A 46 -2.80 18.95 -11.30
CA GLU A 46 -3.79 19.40 -10.31
C GLU A 46 -3.17 19.78 -8.96
N HIS A 47 -2.06 19.11 -8.60
CA HIS A 47 -1.32 19.37 -7.37
C HIS A 47 -0.02 20.17 -7.57
N ASN A 48 0.18 20.76 -8.76
CA ASN A 48 1.34 21.61 -9.06
C ASN A 48 2.71 20.97 -8.74
N LEU A 49 2.89 19.68 -9.00
CA LEU A 49 4.18 19.02 -8.86
C LEU A 49 5.15 19.54 -9.92
N GLN A 50 6.41 19.74 -9.56
CA GLN A 50 7.46 20.12 -10.50
C GLN A 50 7.83 18.92 -11.38
N ASP A 51 7.80 19.10 -12.69
CA ASP A 51 8.17 18.03 -13.62
C ASP A 51 9.68 17.96 -13.79
N ALA A 52 10.30 16.87 -13.36
CA ALA A 52 11.71 16.57 -13.61
C ALA A 52 11.94 15.96 -15.00
N GLY A 53 10.88 15.54 -15.69
CA GLY A 53 10.94 14.83 -16.96
C GLY A 53 11.41 13.38 -16.78
N THR A 54 12.68 13.17 -16.54
CA THR A 54 13.34 11.85 -16.45
C THR A 54 13.73 11.47 -15.01
N LEU A 55 13.99 10.18 -14.80
CA LEU A 55 14.50 9.68 -13.52
C LEU A 55 15.90 10.23 -13.20
N ASP A 56 16.75 10.38 -14.19
CA ASP A 56 18.10 10.96 -14.03
C ASP A 56 18.01 12.38 -13.46
N ASN A 57 17.20 13.24 -14.09
CA ASN A 57 16.98 14.60 -13.60
C ASN A 57 16.39 14.63 -12.19
N LEU A 58 15.46 13.72 -11.87
CA LEU A 58 14.89 13.62 -10.53
C LEU A 58 15.96 13.27 -9.50
N CYS A 59 16.79 12.28 -9.79
CA CYS A 59 17.90 11.84 -8.93
C CYS A 59 18.97 12.95 -8.74
N ALA A 60 19.21 13.77 -9.78
CA ALA A 60 20.15 14.89 -9.69
C ALA A 60 19.59 16.09 -8.90
N THR A 61 18.26 16.22 -8.80
CA THR A 61 17.60 17.41 -8.24
C THR A 61 17.13 17.20 -6.79
N CYS A 62 16.74 15.97 -6.41
CA CYS A 62 16.07 15.72 -5.15
C CYS A 62 17.00 15.24 -4.05
N ASP A 63 16.79 15.72 -2.83
CA ASP A 63 17.49 15.27 -1.61
C ASP A 63 16.91 13.95 -1.11
N ILE A 64 15.59 13.77 -1.28
CA ILE A 64 14.83 12.61 -0.83
C ILE A 64 14.04 12.06 -2.02
N ILE A 65 14.12 10.75 -2.28
CA ILE A 65 13.24 10.05 -3.22
C ILE A 65 12.32 9.12 -2.47
N LEU A 66 11.00 9.25 -2.70
CA LEU A 66 9.98 8.46 -2.07
C LEU A 66 9.30 7.55 -3.10
N SER A 67 9.37 6.24 -2.84
CA SER A 67 8.77 5.18 -3.65
C SER A 67 7.43 4.75 -3.07
N VAL A 68 6.36 4.90 -3.85
CA VAL A 68 5.01 4.39 -3.57
C VAL A 68 4.49 3.69 -4.82
N CYS A 69 4.76 2.41 -4.95
CA CYS A 69 4.41 1.59 -6.11
C CYS A 69 3.79 0.25 -5.67
N PRO A 70 3.27 -0.57 -6.60
CA PRO A 70 2.85 -1.93 -6.28
C PRO A 70 4.00 -2.78 -5.74
N PRO A 71 3.75 -3.74 -4.82
CA PRO A 71 4.78 -4.54 -4.16
C PRO A 71 5.77 -5.19 -5.13
N HIS A 72 5.26 -5.78 -6.22
CA HIS A 72 6.10 -6.48 -7.22
C HIS A 72 7.12 -5.58 -7.93
N ALA A 73 6.90 -4.25 -7.97
CA ALA A 73 7.78 -3.30 -8.62
C ALA A 73 8.84 -2.67 -7.68
N ALA A 74 8.74 -2.85 -6.36
CA ALA A 74 9.54 -2.13 -5.38
C ALA A 74 11.06 -2.29 -5.61
N GLU A 75 11.53 -3.52 -5.78
CA GLU A 75 12.96 -3.82 -5.99
C GLU A 75 13.47 -3.30 -7.33
N GLN A 76 12.68 -3.45 -8.40
CA GLN A 76 13.01 -2.91 -9.72
C GLN A 76 13.15 -1.38 -9.68
N VAL A 77 12.21 -0.70 -9.00
CA VAL A 77 12.23 0.76 -8.86
C VAL A 77 13.45 1.22 -8.07
N ALA A 78 13.80 0.54 -6.98
CA ALA A 78 15.02 0.83 -6.23
C ALA A 78 16.28 0.64 -7.10
N GLY A 79 16.36 -0.45 -7.88
CA GLY A 79 17.44 -0.71 -8.83
C GLY A 79 17.57 0.37 -9.91
N GLN A 80 16.46 0.91 -10.40
CA GLN A 80 16.45 2.02 -11.35
C GLN A 80 17.07 3.30 -10.74
N VAL A 81 16.72 3.62 -9.48
CA VAL A 81 17.28 4.78 -8.78
C VAL A 81 18.79 4.60 -8.52
N ILE A 82 19.22 3.40 -8.12
CA ILE A 82 20.64 3.04 -7.98
C ILE A 82 21.37 3.25 -9.30
N GLY A 83 20.79 2.82 -10.42
CA GLY A 83 21.37 2.96 -11.76
C GLY A 83 21.61 4.41 -12.20
N GLN A 84 20.94 5.39 -11.57
CA GLN A 84 21.16 6.83 -11.80
C GLN A 84 22.24 7.42 -10.86
N GLY A 85 22.86 6.61 -9.99
CA GLY A 85 23.87 7.11 -9.07
C GLY A 85 23.34 8.00 -7.94
N PHE A 86 22.07 7.85 -7.57
CA PHE A 86 21.47 8.63 -6.48
C PHE A 86 22.21 8.37 -5.16
N SER A 87 22.58 9.42 -4.45
CA SER A 87 23.33 9.37 -3.19
C SER A 87 22.60 10.06 -2.02
N GLY A 88 21.36 10.50 -2.23
CA GLY A 88 20.52 11.12 -1.21
C GLY A 88 19.83 10.12 -0.29
N LEU A 89 18.60 10.42 0.14
CA LEU A 89 17.80 9.56 1.02
C LEU A 89 16.68 8.89 0.24
N PHE A 90 16.73 7.56 0.10
CA PHE A 90 15.65 6.78 -0.50
C PHE A 90 14.69 6.27 0.56
N VAL A 91 13.40 6.53 0.37
CA VAL A 91 12.32 6.07 1.24
C VAL A 91 11.49 5.05 0.47
N ASP A 92 11.46 3.81 0.94
CA ASP A 92 10.53 2.81 0.44
C ASP A 92 9.27 2.83 1.31
N ALA A 93 8.15 3.26 0.75
CA ALA A 93 6.84 3.27 1.43
C ALA A 93 5.84 2.30 0.77
N ASN A 94 6.35 1.21 0.21
CA ASN A 94 5.58 0.18 -0.44
C ASN A 94 5.01 -0.83 0.57
N ALA A 95 4.01 -1.60 0.14
CA ALA A 95 3.41 -2.63 0.99
C ALA A 95 4.15 -3.98 0.78
N ILE A 96 5.38 -4.07 1.27
CA ILE A 96 6.29 -5.22 1.11
C ILE A 96 6.62 -5.89 2.45
N ALA A 97 7.08 -7.12 2.39
CA ALA A 97 7.52 -7.86 3.56
C ALA A 97 8.79 -7.23 4.17
N PRO A 98 8.98 -7.28 5.51
CA PRO A 98 10.11 -6.62 6.18
C PRO A 98 11.47 -7.11 5.71
N GLN A 99 11.64 -8.39 5.41
CA GLN A 99 12.89 -8.93 4.85
C GLN A 99 13.20 -8.37 3.46
N ARG A 100 12.17 -8.07 2.67
CA ARG A 100 12.33 -7.44 1.36
C ARG A 100 12.70 -5.98 1.50
N ALA A 101 12.10 -5.24 2.44
CA ALA A 101 12.51 -3.88 2.78
C ALA A 101 13.98 -3.82 3.24
N GLN A 102 14.42 -4.79 4.06
CA GLN A 102 15.81 -4.93 4.48
C GLN A 102 16.75 -5.23 3.30
N GLN A 103 16.33 -6.06 2.35
CA GLN A 103 17.10 -6.35 1.14
C GLN A 103 17.27 -5.09 0.28
N ILE A 104 16.19 -4.38 -0.01
CA ILE A 104 16.23 -3.10 -0.75
C ILE A 104 17.10 -2.08 -0.01
N GLY A 105 16.97 -2.00 1.32
CA GLY A 105 17.78 -1.12 2.15
C GLY A 105 19.31 -1.41 2.00
N ARG A 106 19.69 -2.68 2.00
CA ARG A 106 21.10 -3.05 1.74
C ARG A 106 21.56 -2.64 0.33
N MET A 107 20.77 -2.92 -0.70
CA MET A 107 21.09 -2.53 -2.08
C MET A 107 21.30 -1.01 -2.21
N ILE A 108 20.43 -0.22 -1.61
CA ILE A 108 20.51 1.25 -1.62
C ILE A 108 21.77 1.74 -0.88
N THR A 109 22.04 1.18 0.30
CA THR A 109 23.19 1.61 1.12
C THR A 109 24.53 1.18 0.53
N GLU A 110 24.62 0.02 -0.07
CA GLU A 110 25.81 -0.46 -0.80
C GLU A 110 26.08 0.41 -2.04
N ALA A 111 25.05 1.01 -2.64
CA ALA A 111 25.18 1.97 -3.74
C ALA A 111 25.52 3.40 -3.29
N GLY A 112 25.64 3.67 -1.99
CA GLY A 112 26.06 4.95 -1.42
C GLY A 112 24.94 5.92 -1.06
N ALA A 113 23.66 5.51 -1.13
CA ALA A 113 22.50 6.30 -0.67
C ALA A 113 22.09 5.88 0.73
N ALA A 114 21.36 6.75 1.45
CA ALA A 114 20.72 6.39 2.72
C ALA A 114 19.33 5.77 2.47
N PHE A 115 18.86 4.96 3.41
CA PHE A 115 17.57 4.27 3.30
C PHE A 115 16.69 4.46 4.53
N VAL A 116 15.38 4.65 4.28
CA VAL A 116 14.33 4.63 5.30
C VAL A 116 13.19 3.72 4.83
N ASP A 117 12.78 2.81 5.71
CA ASP A 117 11.64 1.94 5.55
C ASP A 117 10.36 2.66 5.98
N GLY A 118 9.34 2.63 5.15
CA GLY A 118 8.06 3.28 5.35
C GLY A 118 6.86 2.33 5.19
N GLY A 119 5.88 2.47 6.07
CA GLY A 119 4.62 1.73 6.01
C GLY A 119 3.43 2.66 6.07
N ILE A 120 2.70 2.84 4.95
CA ILE A 120 1.50 3.67 4.92
C ILE A 120 0.29 2.86 5.38
N ILE A 121 -0.40 3.31 6.43
CA ILE A 121 -1.65 2.75 6.94
C ILE A 121 -2.76 3.80 6.79
N GLY A 122 -3.80 3.45 6.06
CA GLY A 122 -4.92 4.33 5.71
C GLY A 122 -5.21 4.38 4.23
N GLY A 123 -6.13 5.24 3.82
CA GLY A 123 -6.39 5.61 2.43
C GLY A 123 -5.46 6.73 1.95
N PRO A 124 -5.70 7.35 0.78
CA PRO A 124 -5.01 8.58 0.41
C PRO A 124 -5.20 9.68 1.47
N ALA A 125 -4.12 10.40 1.80
CA ALA A 125 -4.05 11.34 2.93
C ALA A 125 -4.71 12.70 2.60
N TRP A 126 -6.04 12.71 2.47
CA TRP A 126 -6.81 13.91 2.17
C TRP A 126 -7.49 14.53 3.40
N LYS A 127 -7.43 13.87 4.56
CA LYS A 127 -7.97 14.35 5.81
C LYS A 127 -7.00 14.06 6.96
N PRO A 128 -6.89 14.96 7.95
CA PRO A 128 -6.01 14.75 9.09
C PRO A 128 -6.47 13.54 9.91
N GLY A 129 -5.50 12.79 10.45
CA GLY A 129 -5.75 11.66 11.34
C GLY A 129 -6.24 10.36 10.66
N GLU A 130 -6.47 10.34 9.33
CA GLU A 130 -6.96 9.14 8.63
C GLU A 130 -5.83 8.28 8.05
N THR A 131 -4.64 8.85 7.82
CA THR A 131 -3.53 8.16 7.16
C THR A 131 -2.22 8.43 7.86
N TRP A 132 -1.50 7.35 8.15
CA TRP A 132 -0.24 7.36 8.86
C TRP A 132 0.88 6.77 8.01
N LEU A 133 2.01 7.44 7.97
CA LEU A 133 3.29 6.92 7.47
C LEU A 133 4.16 6.57 8.69
N TYR A 134 4.25 5.28 8.97
CA TYR A 134 5.21 4.75 9.94
C TYR A 134 6.57 4.65 9.28
N LEU A 135 7.61 5.07 9.99
CA LEU A 135 8.98 5.15 9.47
C LEU A 135 9.95 4.41 10.39
N SER A 136 10.87 3.66 9.80
CA SER A 136 11.99 3.07 10.51
C SER A 136 13.31 3.18 9.72
N GLY A 137 14.42 3.37 10.43
CA GLY A 137 15.74 3.64 9.88
C GLY A 137 16.42 4.81 10.58
N GLU A 138 17.74 4.90 10.48
CA GLU A 138 18.54 5.92 11.18
C GLU A 138 18.10 7.36 10.85
N ARG A 139 17.72 7.62 9.58
CA ARG A 139 17.30 8.94 9.10
C ARG A 139 15.78 9.14 9.05
N ALA A 140 14.99 8.27 9.70
CA ALA A 140 13.52 8.33 9.66
C ALA A 140 12.93 9.67 10.16
N ARG A 141 13.61 10.34 11.11
CA ARG A 141 13.17 11.66 11.61
C ARG A 141 13.28 12.77 10.57
N GLU A 142 14.25 12.69 9.66
CA GLU A 142 14.39 13.66 8.56
C GLU A 142 13.20 13.55 7.59
N VAL A 143 12.77 12.32 7.31
CA VAL A 143 11.58 12.07 6.49
C VAL A 143 10.31 12.57 7.20
N ALA A 144 10.14 12.27 8.49
CA ALA A 144 8.99 12.68 9.26
C ALA A 144 8.80 14.21 9.26
N ALA A 145 9.87 14.97 9.38
CA ALA A 145 9.84 16.45 9.37
C ALA A 145 9.29 17.04 8.06
N CYS A 146 9.37 16.28 6.94
CA CYS A 146 8.82 16.72 5.66
C CYS A 146 7.28 16.70 5.60
N PHE A 147 6.59 16.21 6.62
CA PHE A 147 5.13 16.03 6.64
C PHE A 147 4.42 16.75 7.80
N GLU A 148 5.13 17.50 8.66
CA GLU A 148 4.58 18.11 9.88
C GLU A 148 3.41 19.09 9.63
N GLY A 149 3.32 19.69 8.45
CA GLY A 149 2.23 20.61 8.08
C GLY A 149 1.15 19.99 7.17
N GLY A 150 1.25 18.70 6.88
CA GLY A 150 0.37 18.02 5.91
C GLY A 150 -0.78 17.23 6.54
N MET A 151 -1.52 16.51 5.68
CA MET A 151 -2.62 15.63 6.11
C MET A 151 -2.14 14.20 6.41
N LEU A 152 -0.88 13.89 6.05
CA LEU A 152 -0.26 12.60 6.33
C LEU A 152 0.41 12.67 7.70
N GLU A 153 -0.12 11.93 8.65
CA GLU A 153 0.50 11.78 9.96
C GLU A 153 1.76 10.91 9.87
N THR A 154 2.76 11.20 10.69
CA THR A 154 4.00 10.40 10.72
C THR A 154 4.32 9.88 12.11
N ALA A 155 4.93 8.69 12.17
CA ALA A 155 5.45 8.12 13.40
C ALA A 155 6.76 7.38 13.16
N VAL A 156 7.82 7.78 13.84
CA VAL A 156 9.12 7.08 13.82
C VAL A 156 9.09 5.97 14.87
N ILE A 157 9.25 4.71 14.43
CA ILE A 157 9.12 3.52 15.31
C ILE A 157 10.45 2.79 15.57
N GLY A 158 11.56 3.43 15.26
CA GLY A 158 12.89 2.97 15.62
C GLY A 158 13.90 3.01 14.47
N PRO A 159 15.17 2.69 14.78
CA PRO A 159 16.23 2.74 13.78
C PRO A 159 16.30 1.50 12.88
N ASP A 160 15.68 0.39 13.27
CA ASP A 160 15.85 -0.88 12.56
C ASP A 160 14.95 -0.95 11.32
N VAL A 161 15.56 -1.00 10.14
CA VAL A 161 14.88 -1.19 8.86
C VAL A 161 14.05 -2.48 8.86
N GLY A 162 12.83 -2.40 8.35
CA GLY A 162 11.85 -3.50 8.31
C GLY A 162 10.76 -3.40 9.39
N LYS A 163 10.92 -2.56 10.42
CA LYS A 163 9.87 -2.38 11.46
C LYS A 163 8.61 -1.75 10.90
N ALA A 164 8.74 -0.72 10.04
CA ALA A 164 7.59 -0.06 9.44
C ALA A 164 6.84 -0.99 8.50
N SER A 165 7.56 -1.73 7.65
CA SER A 165 7.02 -2.78 6.80
C SER A 165 6.34 -3.89 7.62
N ALA A 166 6.96 -4.38 8.71
CA ALA A 166 6.36 -5.39 9.58
C ALA A 166 5.03 -4.92 10.19
N LEU A 167 4.98 -3.70 10.72
CA LEU A 167 3.75 -3.11 11.24
C LEU A 167 2.67 -3.03 10.17
N LYS A 168 3.04 -2.56 8.95
CA LYS A 168 2.14 -2.49 7.81
C LYS A 168 1.60 -3.87 7.43
N MET A 169 2.44 -4.90 7.39
CA MET A 169 2.02 -6.27 7.04
C MET A 169 1.10 -6.85 8.11
N CYS A 170 1.40 -6.69 9.39
CA CYS A 170 0.52 -7.13 10.48
C CYS A 170 -0.86 -6.46 10.42
N TYR A 171 -0.90 -5.14 10.19
CA TYR A 171 -2.16 -4.41 10.05
C TYR A 171 -2.94 -4.86 8.80
N ALA A 172 -2.25 -5.08 7.68
CA ALA A 172 -2.87 -5.58 6.46
C ALA A 172 -3.39 -7.02 6.61
N ALA A 173 -2.67 -7.89 7.32
CA ALA A 173 -3.13 -9.21 7.70
C ALA A 173 -4.47 -9.17 8.43
N TYR A 174 -4.59 -8.31 9.44
CA TYR A 174 -5.85 -8.11 10.15
C TYR A 174 -6.96 -7.59 9.23
N THR A 175 -6.72 -6.50 8.51
CA THR A 175 -7.81 -5.84 7.75
C THR A 175 -8.19 -6.61 6.49
N LYS A 176 -7.22 -7.02 5.68
CA LYS A 176 -7.45 -7.70 4.40
C LYS A 176 -7.62 -9.21 4.58
N GLY A 177 -6.79 -9.84 5.41
CA GLY A 177 -6.92 -11.26 5.71
C GLY A 177 -8.29 -11.60 6.32
N THR A 178 -8.77 -10.81 7.28
CA THR A 178 -10.13 -10.99 7.84
C THR A 178 -11.20 -10.80 6.77
N THR A 179 -11.04 -9.83 5.84
CA THR A 179 -12.01 -9.63 4.76
C THR A 179 -12.06 -10.83 3.81
N ALA A 180 -10.91 -11.38 3.44
CA ALA A 180 -10.83 -12.59 2.62
C ALA A 180 -11.48 -13.79 3.33
N LEU A 181 -11.21 -13.98 4.63
CA LEU A 181 -11.84 -15.02 5.43
C LEU A 181 -13.36 -14.88 5.46
N LEU A 182 -13.88 -13.69 5.72
CA LEU A 182 -15.33 -13.43 5.73
C LEU A 182 -15.95 -13.67 4.34
N SER A 183 -15.24 -13.32 3.27
CA SER A 183 -15.67 -13.61 1.89
C SER A 183 -15.77 -15.11 1.64
N ALA A 184 -14.76 -15.88 2.07
CA ALA A 184 -14.75 -17.34 1.95
C ALA A 184 -15.87 -17.99 2.79
N ILE A 185 -16.10 -17.50 4.00
CA ILE A 185 -17.20 -17.99 4.88
C ILE A 185 -18.54 -17.79 4.20
N LEU A 186 -18.84 -16.57 3.68
CA LEU A 186 -20.11 -16.31 2.98
C LEU A 186 -20.24 -17.15 1.71
N GLY A 187 -19.17 -17.31 0.93
CA GLY A 187 -19.17 -18.17 -0.26
C GLY A 187 -19.45 -19.63 0.08
N THR A 188 -18.84 -20.14 1.14
CA THR A 188 -19.08 -21.50 1.64
C THR A 188 -20.52 -21.69 2.13
N ALA A 189 -21.02 -20.75 2.95
CA ALA A 189 -22.38 -20.79 3.45
C ALA A 189 -23.43 -20.73 2.33
N GLU A 190 -23.19 -19.94 1.29
CA GLU A 190 -24.03 -19.90 0.08
C GLU A 190 -24.03 -21.24 -0.63
N ARG A 191 -22.88 -21.85 -0.83
CA ARG A 191 -22.74 -23.15 -1.51
C ARG A 191 -23.48 -24.28 -0.81
N PHE A 192 -23.54 -24.24 0.52
CA PHE A 192 -24.27 -25.21 1.35
C PHE A 192 -25.69 -24.81 1.66
N ASN A 193 -26.20 -23.68 1.13
CA ASN A 193 -27.55 -23.14 1.35
C ASN A 193 -27.85 -22.88 2.85
N VAL A 194 -26.86 -22.42 3.62
CA VAL A 194 -26.99 -22.09 5.05
C VAL A 194 -26.62 -20.64 5.35
N ARG A 195 -26.55 -19.78 4.31
CA ARG A 195 -26.14 -18.38 4.49
C ARG A 195 -27.14 -17.59 5.34
N SER A 196 -28.44 -17.80 5.13
CA SER A 196 -29.48 -17.12 5.93
C SER A 196 -29.38 -17.46 7.41
N GLU A 197 -29.14 -18.72 7.73
CA GLU A 197 -28.97 -19.20 9.10
C GLU A 197 -27.73 -18.61 9.75
N LEU A 198 -26.61 -18.57 9.02
CA LEU A 198 -25.36 -17.95 9.47
C LEU A 198 -25.54 -16.45 9.75
N GLU A 199 -26.18 -15.71 8.82
CA GLU A 199 -26.45 -14.28 8.97
C GLU A 199 -27.40 -14.00 10.15
N ASN A 200 -28.37 -14.88 10.40
CA ASN A 200 -29.24 -14.82 11.58
C ASN A 200 -28.45 -15.02 12.88
N GLU A 201 -27.51 -15.99 12.92
CA GLU A 201 -26.61 -16.17 14.06
C GLU A 201 -25.76 -14.94 14.31
N TRP A 202 -25.18 -14.35 13.27
CA TRP A 202 -24.38 -13.14 13.37
C TRP A 202 -25.17 -11.91 13.83
N SER A 203 -26.48 -11.93 13.63
CA SER A 203 -27.39 -10.82 14.01
C SER A 203 -28.02 -11.02 15.38
N ARG A 204 -27.72 -12.11 16.10
CA ARG A 204 -28.27 -12.35 17.44
C ARG A 204 -27.91 -11.21 18.39
N GLY A 205 -28.84 -10.87 19.28
CA GLY A 205 -28.63 -9.77 20.22
C GLY A 205 -28.67 -8.38 19.60
N GLY A 206 -29.14 -8.23 18.35
CA GLY A 206 -29.22 -6.93 17.65
C GLY A 206 -27.91 -6.48 16.99
N SER A 207 -26.98 -7.40 16.80
CA SER A 207 -25.72 -7.10 16.11
C SER A 207 -25.95 -6.81 14.62
N ASP A 208 -25.27 -5.78 14.08
CA ASP A 208 -25.25 -5.45 12.64
C ASP A 208 -24.08 -6.14 11.90
N PHE A 209 -23.45 -7.14 12.51
CA PHE A 209 -22.25 -7.77 11.96
C PHE A 209 -22.49 -8.40 10.58
N ALA A 210 -23.66 -9.01 10.35
CA ALA A 210 -24.02 -9.59 9.05
C ALA A 210 -24.07 -8.51 7.95
N GLY A 211 -24.77 -7.41 8.17
CA GLY A 211 -24.86 -6.29 7.22
C GLY A 211 -23.51 -5.62 6.95
N GLN A 212 -22.73 -5.38 8.00
CA GLN A 212 -21.38 -4.84 7.88
C GLN A 212 -20.46 -5.77 7.09
N THR A 213 -20.54 -7.08 7.30
CA THR A 213 -19.76 -8.08 6.58
C THR A 213 -20.11 -8.11 5.09
N GLN A 214 -21.39 -8.15 4.75
CA GLN A 214 -21.84 -8.09 3.36
C GLN A 214 -21.33 -6.84 2.66
N MET A 215 -21.45 -5.67 3.29
CA MET A 215 -20.98 -4.41 2.72
C MET A 215 -19.45 -4.38 2.57
N ARG A 216 -18.71 -4.92 3.54
CA ARG A 216 -17.25 -5.05 3.52
C ARG A 216 -16.78 -5.91 2.35
N VAL A 217 -17.40 -7.07 2.12
CA VAL A 217 -17.12 -7.98 1.00
C VAL A 217 -17.43 -7.31 -0.34
N ARG A 218 -18.52 -6.58 -0.45
CA ARG A 218 -18.87 -5.84 -1.66
C ARG A 218 -17.86 -4.73 -1.97
N ARG A 219 -17.49 -3.91 -0.98
CA ARG A 219 -16.59 -2.76 -1.16
C ARG A 219 -15.16 -3.15 -1.50
N VAL A 220 -14.70 -4.32 -1.08
CA VAL A 220 -13.32 -4.75 -1.32
C VAL A 220 -13.05 -5.12 -2.77
N THR A 221 -14.08 -5.49 -3.54
CA THR A 221 -13.96 -6.00 -4.92
C THR A 221 -13.21 -5.06 -5.85
N ALA A 222 -13.43 -3.75 -5.77
CA ALA A 222 -12.75 -2.75 -6.60
C ALA A 222 -11.21 -2.72 -6.40
N LYS A 223 -10.72 -3.26 -5.29
CA LYS A 223 -9.29 -3.28 -4.92
C LYS A 223 -8.73 -4.70 -4.81
N ALA A 224 -9.55 -5.74 -5.00
CA ALA A 224 -9.17 -7.15 -4.83
C ALA A 224 -7.94 -7.53 -5.64
N TRP A 225 -7.88 -7.10 -6.91
CA TRP A 225 -6.76 -7.33 -7.80
C TRP A 225 -5.39 -6.87 -7.24
N ARG A 226 -5.37 -5.80 -6.44
CA ARG A 226 -4.15 -5.32 -5.77
C ARG A 226 -3.85 -6.08 -4.50
N PHE A 227 -4.90 -6.47 -3.77
CA PHE A 227 -4.76 -7.12 -2.48
C PHE A 227 -4.23 -8.55 -2.61
N ALA A 228 -4.44 -9.22 -3.75
CA ALA A 228 -3.82 -10.51 -4.01
C ALA A 228 -2.29 -10.48 -3.82
N GLY A 229 -1.57 -9.58 -4.49
CA GLY A 229 -0.12 -9.46 -4.31
C GLY A 229 0.31 -9.02 -2.90
N GLU A 230 -0.52 -8.23 -2.20
CA GLU A 230 -0.23 -7.88 -0.80
C GLU A 230 -0.38 -9.10 0.14
N MET A 231 -1.23 -10.08 -0.18
CA MET A 231 -1.35 -11.32 0.61
C MET A 231 -0.08 -12.17 0.53
N GLU A 232 0.61 -12.19 -0.59
CA GLU A 232 1.90 -12.88 -0.74
C GLU A 232 2.97 -12.25 0.17
N GLU A 233 3.05 -10.92 0.22
CA GLU A 233 3.97 -10.20 1.10
C GLU A 233 3.65 -10.46 2.59
N ILE A 234 2.37 -10.58 2.94
CA ILE A 234 1.95 -10.92 4.30
C ILE A 234 2.32 -12.38 4.62
N ALA A 235 2.09 -13.32 3.71
CA ALA A 235 2.48 -14.72 3.89
C ALA A 235 3.98 -14.84 4.16
N ALA A 236 4.81 -14.20 3.33
CA ALA A 236 6.26 -14.15 3.52
C ALA A 236 6.66 -13.52 4.87
N THR A 237 5.93 -12.49 5.33
CA THR A 237 6.16 -11.85 6.64
C THR A 237 5.91 -12.84 7.79
N PHE A 238 4.83 -13.61 7.73
CA PHE A 238 4.50 -14.62 8.73
C PHE A 238 5.53 -15.75 8.75
N GLU A 239 5.94 -16.24 7.58
CA GLU A 239 6.96 -17.28 7.45
C GLU A 239 8.30 -16.83 8.01
N ALA A 240 8.71 -15.59 7.77
CA ALA A 240 9.92 -15.01 8.36
C ALA A 240 9.85 -14.91 9.90
N ALA A 241 8.65 -14.81 10.46
CA ALA A 241 8.41 -14.85 11.91
C ALA A 241 8.26 -16.29 12.46
N GLY A 242 8.43 -17.32 11.64
CA GLY A 242 8.25 -18.73 12.03
C GLY A 242 6.79 -19.17 12.17
N LEU A 243 5.85 -18.39 11.59
CA LEU A 243 4.42 -18.69 11.61
C LEU A 243 3.93 -19.15 10.22
N PRO A 244 2.87 -19.98 10.14
CA PRO A 244 2.35 -20.46 8.85
C PRO A 244 1.85 -19.31 7.95
N GLY A 245 2.38 -19.17 6.73
CA GLY A 245 1.92 -18.23 5.70
C GLY A 245 0.68 -18.70 4.94
N GLY A 246 0.35 -20.00 4.98
CA GLY A 246 -0.70 -20.61 4.16
C GLY A 246 -2.08 -20.00 4.28
N PHE A 247 -2.44 -19.43 5.43
CA PHE A 247 -3.69 -18.68 5.62
C PHE A 247 -3.78 -17.48 4.65
N HIS A 248 -2.67 -16.76 4.46
CA HIS A 248 -2.63 -15.59 3.60
C HIS A 248 -2.48 -15.95 2.12
N LEU A 249 -1.88 -17.09 1.79
CA LEU A 249 -1.90 -17.64 0.43
C LEU A 249 -3.31 -18.05 0.02
N ALA A 250 -4.10 -18.66 0.90
CA ALA A 250 -5.52 -18.90 0.65
C ALA A 250 -6.30 -17.59 0.48
N ALA A 251 -5.98 -16.54 1.23
CA ALA A 251 -6.57 -15.22 1.07
C ALA A 251 -6.20 -14.56 -0.28
N HIS A 252 -4.97 -14.80 -0.79
CA HIS A 252 -4.57 -14.42 -2.16
C HIS A 252 -5.54 -15.00 -3.20
N ASP A 253 -5.83 -16.31 -3.14
CA ASP A 253 -6.74 -16.97 -4.09
C ASP A 253 -8.15 -16.37 -4.02
N ILE A 254 -8.65 -16.09 -2.82
CA ILE A 254 -9.95 -15.41 -2.65
C ILE A 254 -9.96 -14.05 -3.35
N TYR A 255 -8.91 -13.24 -3.20
CA TYR A 255 -8.82 -11.95 -3.87
C TYR A 255 -8.65 -12.07 -5.39
N GLN A 256 -7.92 -13.07 -5.89
CA GLN A 256 -7.81 -13.33 -7.32
C GLN A 256 -9.18 -13.62 -7.94
N ARG A 257 -10.00 -14.46 -7.31
CA ARG A 257 -11.38 -14.75 -7.79
C ARG A 257 -12.25 -13.50 -7.86
N MET A 258 -12.01 -12.52 -6.98
CA MET A 258 -12.72 -11.23 -6.99
C MET A 258 -12.12 -10.18 -7.93
N ALA A 259 -10.94 -10.39 -8.51
CA ALA A 259 -10.23 -9.40 -9.32
C ALA A 259 -11.00 -8.97 -10.59
N GLN A 260 -11.89 -9.84 -11.10
CA GLN A 260 -12.76 -9.55 -12.24
C GLN A 260 -13.69 -8.34 -12.03
N PHE A 261 -13.93 -7.92 -10.79
CA PHE A 261 -14.76 -6.77 -10.47
C PHE A 261 -13.99 -5.44 -10.42
N LYS A 262 -12.73 -5.39 -10.84
CA LYS A 262 -11.85 -4.21 -10.76
C LYS A 262 -12.49 -2.95 -11.34
N ASP A 263 -13.09 -3.05 -12.52
CA ASP A 263 -13.63 -1.92 -13.28
C ASP A 263 -15.17 -1.93 -13.30
N ALA A 264 -15.79 -2.59 -12.32
CA ALA A 264 -17.24 -2.63 -12.22
C ALA A 264 -17.81 -1.21 -12.04
N PRO A 265 -18.78 -0.76 -12.88
CA PRO A 265 -19.30 0.60 -12.84
C PRO A 265 -20.07 0.91 -11.56
N ASN A 266 -20.58 -0.11 -10.91
CA ASN A 266 -21.31 -0.03 -9.65
C ASN A 266 -20.81 -1.06 -8.65
N LEU A 267 -21.13 -0.85 -7.38
CA LEU A 267 -20.82 -1.81 -6.32
C LEU A 267 -21.51 -3.16 -6.63
N PRO A 268 -20.76 -4.26 -6.82
CA PRO A 268 -21.35 -5.54 -7.23
C PRO A 268 -22.35 -6.08 -6.20
N GLU A 269 -23.40 -6.75 -6.69
CA GLU A 269 -24.33 -7.47 -5.83
C GLU A 269 -23.63 -8.66 -5.16
N LEU A 270 -23.96 -8.90 -3.89
CA LEU A 270 -23.33 -9.96 -3.10
C LEU A 270 -23.42 -11.33 -3.78
N ALA A 271 -24.58 -11.68 -4.31
CA ALA A 271 -24.77 -12.96 -5.00
C ALA A 271 -23.79 -13.19 -6.17
N LYS A 272 -23.49 -12.14 -6.96
CA LYS A 272 -22.50 -12.23 -8.06
C LYS A 272 -21.09 -12.50 -7.54
N ILE A 273 -20.75 -11.87 -6.40
CA ILE A 273 -19.43 -12.08 -5.77
C ILE A 273 -19.33 -13.51 -5.24
N LEU A 274 -20.36 -14.00 -4.55
CA LEU A 274 -20.36 -15.35 -3.99
C LEU A 274 -20.31 -16.43 -5.10
N THR A 275 -20.98 -16.19 -6.23
CA THR A 275 -20.86 -17.05 -7.42
C THR A 275 -19.42 -17.05 -7.96
N ALA A 276 -18.78 -15.89 -8.07
CA ALA A 276 -17.39 -15.79 -8.53
C ALA A 276 -16.41 -16.51 -7.59
N LEU A 277 -16.64 -16.47 -6.28
CA LEU A 277 -15.84 -17.20 -5.30
C LEU A 277 -15.96 -18.72 -5.40
N SER A 278 -17.12 -19.22 -5.85
CA SER A 278 -17.40 -20.66 -5.97
C SER A 278 -16.93 -21.26 -7.28
N ASN A 279 -16.66 -20.45 -8.30
CA ASN A 279 -16.15 -20.93 -9.59
C ASN A 279 -14.64 -21.13 -9.48
N ASP A 280 -14.17 -22.35 -9.68
CA ASP A 280 -12.76 -22.61 -9.90
C ASP A 280 -12.33 -21.81 -11.14
N GLY A 281 -11.35 -20.92 -10.98
CA GLY A 281 -10.79 -20.18 -12.10
C GLY A 281 -10.21 -21.18 -13.11
N SER A 282 -11.00 -21.51 -14.10
CA SER A 282 -10.59 -22.27 -15.28
C SER A 282 -9.88 -21.35 -16.25
#